data_9132a494f0a04b5573b670a87d952251
#
_entry.id   9132a494f0a04b5573b670a87d952251
#
_cell.length_a   1.000
_cell.length_b   1.000
_cell.length_c   1.000
_cell.angle_alpha   90.00
_cell.angle_beta   90.00
_cell.angle_gamma   90.00
#
_symmetry.space_group_name_H-M   'P 1'
#
loop_
_entity.id
_entity.type
_entity.pdbx_description
1 polymer ?
#
loop_
_entity_poly.entity_id
_entity_poly.type
_entity_poly.pdbx_seq_one_letter_code
_entity_poly.pdbx_strand_id
1 'polypeptide(L)'
;MFKAYRVRLPGLIALLATALMPVVLHSAVGSGGTSAKILSILGTWTGTWTNASNITTGTESFVVQTQEGSTITGFFCWDITQDPATCSSNINDYESWTGTIDATGTLVITGQLGDYPAKLSLDGTSIRGTYQNRRIASHTGTLGVQRAPLR
;
A
#
# COMPACT_ATOMS: atom_id res chain seq x y z
N MET A 1 73.29 5.78 3.10
CA MET A 1 73.69 5.96 4.51
C MET A 1 72.52 6.51 5.28
N PHE A 2 71.66 5.63 5.79
CA PHE A 2 70.47 6.03 6.56
C PHE A 2 70.63 5.55 8.03
N LYS A 3 70.66 6.50 8.94
CA LYS A 3 70.76 6.31 10.38
C LYS A 3 69.38 5.92 10.92
N ALA A 4 69.28 4.73 11.50
CA ALA A 4 68.09 4.28 12.22
C ALA A 4 68.08 4.87 13.64
N TYR A 5 67.03 5.62 13.95
CA TYR A 5 66.74 6.06 15.33
C TYR A 5 65.83 5.03 16.01
N ARG A 6 66.36 4.44 17.07
CA ARG A 6 65.59 3.61 18.01
C ARG A 6 64.95 4.50 19.06
N VAL A 7 63.64 4.59 19.06
CA VAL A 7 62.85 5.21 20.13
C VAL A 7 62.52 4.13 21.15
N ARG A 8 63.00 4.29 22.39
CA ARG A 8 62.62 3.48 23.53
C ARG A 8 61.35 4.10 24.13
N LEU A 9 60.25 3.33 24.19
CA LEU A 9 59.04 3.68 24.95
C LEU A 9 59.19 3.13 26.38
N PRO A 10 58.92 3.96 27.40
CA PRO A 10 58.84 3.47 28.78
C PRO A 10 57.46 2.78 29.00
N GLY A 11 57.52 1.69 29.76
CA GLY A 11 56.36 0.87 30.08
C GLY A 11 55.30 1.61 30.92
N LEU A 12 54.07 1.59 30.42
CA LEU A 12 52.91 2.00 31.18
C LEU A 12 52.24 0.78 31.79
N ILE A 13 52.31 0.68 33.12
CA ILE A 13 51.59 -0.33 33.90
C ILE A 13 50.12 0.13 33.94
N ALA A 14 49.25 -0.54 33.19
CA ALA A 14 47.81 -0.30 33.26
C ALA A 14 47.23 -1.12 34.43
N LEU A 15 46.78 -0.41 35.48
CA LEU A 15 45.93 -0.99 36.51
C LEU A 15 44.56 -1.31 35.90
N LEU A 16 44.21 -2.59 35.81
CA LEU A 16 42.85 -3.03 35.51
C LEU A 16 41.97 -2.81 36.76
N ALA A 17 41.17 -1.73 36.73
CA ALA A 17 40.06 -1.57 37.63
C ALA A 17 38.84 -2.31 37.04
N THR A 18 38.53 -3.49 37.58
CA THR A 18 37.29 -4.21 37.28
C THR A 18 36.12 -3.52 37.93
N ALA A 19 35.46 -2.66 37.21
CA ALA A 19 34.16 -2.10 37.62
C ALA A 19 33.07 -3.17 37.40
N LEU A 20 32.57 -3.76 38.49
CA LEU A 20 31.32 -4.53 38.50
C LEU A 20 30.17 -3.59 38.21
N MET A 21 29.69 -3.53 36.98
CA MET A 21 28.42 -2.88 36.64
C MET A 21 27.26 -3.81 37.03
N PRO A 22 26.28 -3.31 37.80
CA PRO A 22 25.07 -4.08 38.05
C PRO A 22 24.32 -4.24 36.72
N VAL A 23 24.12 -5.48 36.30
CA VAL A 23 23.22 -5.82 35.18
C VAL A 23 21.79 -5.54 35.67
N VAL A 24 21.26 -4.38 35.30
CA VAL A 24 19.83 -4.09 35.44
C VAL A 24 19.10 -4.88 34.36
N LEU A 25 18.54 -6.03 34.73
CA LEU A 25 17.59 -6.75 33.86
C LEU A 25 16.35 -5.87 33.68
N HIS A 26 16.32 -5.10 32.63
CA HIS A 26 15.07 -4.51 32.15
C HIS A 26 14.24 -5.64 31.57
N SER A 27 13.26 -6.13 32.32
CA SER A 27 12.19 -6.93 31.79
C SER A 27 11.47 -6.07 30.76
N ALA A 28 11.76 -6.26 29.49
CA ALA A 28 10.95 -5.73 28.40
C ALA A 28 9.56 -6.35 28.57
N VAL A 29 8.63 -5.61 29.15
CA VAL A 29 7.21 -5.90 29.06
C VAL A 29 6.89 -5.77 27.58
N GLY A 30 6.91 -6.89 26.89
CA GLY A 30 6.46 -6.98 25.50
C GLY A 30 5.01 -6.52 25.47
N SER A 31 4.79 -5.28 25.04
CA SER A 31 3.48 -4.84 24.59
C SER A 31 3.08 -5.76 23.45
N GLY A 32 2.33 -6.81 23.74
CA GLY A 32 1.68 -7.66 22.76
C GLY A 32 0.63 -6.84 22.02
N GLY A 33 1.08 -5.89 21.20
CA GLY A 33 0.23 -5.20 20.27
C GLY A 33 -0.29 -6.25 19.30
N THR A 34 -1.54 -6.62 19.42
CA THR A 34 -2.25 -7.37 18.39
C THR A 34 -2.15 -6.55 17.11
N SER A 35 -1.29 -6.99 16.19
CA SER A 35 -1.20 -6.38 14.86
C SER A 35 -2.60 -6.42 14.26
N ALA A 36 -3.20 -5.24 14.04
CA ALA A 36 -4.54 -5.17 13.48
C ALA A 36 -4.56 -5.90 12.14
N LYS A 37 -5.45 -6.87 12.02
CA LYS A 37 -5.55 -7.73 10.84
C LYS A 37 -6.05 -6.91 9.66
N ILE A 38 -5.28 -6.85 8.59
CA ILE A 38 -5.72 -6.27 7.32
C ILE A 38 -6.78 -7.18 6.71
N LEU A 39 -7.92 -6.59 6.33
CA LEU A 39 -9.00 -7.33 5.68
C LEU A 39 -8.61 -7.71 4.25
N SER A 40 -8.99 -8.92 3.84
CA SER A 40 -8.83 -9.32 2.44
C SER A 40 -9.88 -8.65 1.57
N ILE A 41 -9.40 -8.01 0.51
CA ILE A 41 -10.24 -7.38 -0.52
C ILE A 41 -10.11 -8.06 -1.88
N LEU A 42 -9.51 -9.27 -1.93
CA LEU A 42 -9.39 -10.06 -3.16
C LEU A 42 -10.74 -10.26 -3.84
N GLY A 43 -10.75 -10.23 -5.16
CA GLY A 43 -11.91 -10.49 -6.01
C GLY A 43 -12.42 -9.28 -6.77
N THR A 44 -13.63 -9.41 -7.31
CA THR A 44 -14.27 -8.41 -8.16
C THR A 44 -15.24 -7.55 -7.36
N TRP A 45 -15.13 -6.27 -7.57
CA TRP A 45 -16.00 -5.24 -7.03
C TRP A 45 -16.62 -4.48 -8.18
N THR A 46 -17.92 -4.22 -8.15
CA THR A 46 -18.64 -3.55 -9.23
C THR A 46 -19.35 -2.30 -8.73
N GLY A 47 -19.43 -1.29 -9.56
CA GLY A 47 -20.09 -0.05 -9.19
C GLY A 47 -20.03 1.01 -10.26
N THR A 48 -19.88 2.26 -9.84
CA THR A 48 -19.93 3.42 -10.73
C THR A 48 -18.82 4.41 -10.43
N TRP A 49 -18.38 5.10 -11.46
CA TRP A 49 -17.54 6.29 -11.37
C TRP A 49 -18.32 7.53 -11.85
N THR A 50 -17.92 8.70 -11.39
CA THR A 50 -18.49 9.99 -11.79
C THR A 50 -17.37 10.97 -12.02
N ASN A 51 -17.35 11.62 -13.19
CA ASN A 51 -16.42 12.69 -13.51
C ASN A 51 -17.00 14.03 -13.05
N ALA A 52 -16.26 14.75 -12.22
CA ALA A 52 -16.73 16.02 -11.64
C ALA A 52 -16.76 17.18 -12.64
N SER A 53 -15.90 17.16 -13.68
CA SER A 53 -15.75 18.29 -14.60
C SER A 53 -16.85 18.36 -15.68
N ASN A 54 -17.40 17.24 -16.09
CA ASN A 54 -18.43 17.16 -17.12
C ASN A 54 -19.71 16.43 -16.67
N ILE A 55 -19.78 16.06 -15.40
CA ILE A 55 -20.93 15.39 -14.77
C ILE A 55 -21.33 14.10 -15.51
N THR A 56 -20.37 13.42 -16.11
CA THR A 56 -20.58 12.10 -16.71
C THR A 56 -20.38 11.01 -15.68
N THR A 57 -21.14 9.95 -15.81
CA THR A 57 -21.03 8.77 -14.97
C THR A 57 -20.94 7.52 -15.85
N GLY A 58 -20.26 6.50 -15.36
CA GLY A 58 -20.19 5.19 -16.02
C GLY A 58 -20.15 4.06 -15.00
N THR A 59 -20.16 2.86 -15.49
CA THR A 59 -19.98 1.67 -14.67
C THR A 59 -18.50 1.31 -14.58
N GLU A 60 -18.10 0.62 -13.49
CA GLU A 60 -16.74 0.12 -13.33
C GLU A 60 -16.71 -1.24 -12.65
N SER A 61 -15.70 -2.01 -12.96
CA SER A 61 -15.23 -3.10 -12.11
C SER A 61 -13.82 -2.79 -11.60
N PHE A 62 -13.68 -2.91 -10.30
CA PHE A 62 -12.40 -2.87 -9.59
C PHE A 62 -12.04 -4.30 -9.22
N VAL A 63 -11.01 -4.84 -9.85
CA VAL A 63 -10.59 -6.24 -9.66
C VAL A 63 -9.28 -6.28 -8.89
N VAL A 64 -9.30 -6.87 -7.71
CA VAL A 64 -8.10 -7.13 -6.90
C VAL A 64 -7.63 -8.53 -7.19
N GLN A 65 -6.51 -8.67 -7.90
CA GLN A 65 -5.96 -9.95 -8.33
C GLN A 65 -5.05 -10.58 -7.27
N THR A 66 -4.24 -9.76 -6.61
CA THR A 66 -3.34 -10.25 -5.55
C THR A 66 -3.40 -9.35 -4.31
N GLN A 67 -3.18 -9.96 -3.15
CA GLN A 67 -2.99 -9.26 -1.89
C GLN A 67 -1.96 -10.02 -1.04
N GLU A 68 -0.83 -9.37 -0.80
CA GLU A 68 0.25 -9.88 0.05
C GLU A 68 0.48 -8.89 1.20
N GLY A 69 -0.04 -9.22 2.36
CA GLY A 69 -0.08 -8.29 3.50
C GLY A 69 -0.86 -7.03 3.16
N SER A 70 -0.18 -5.88 3.15
CA SER A 70 -0.76 -4.59 2.76
C SER A 70 -0.69 -4.30 1.26
N THR A 71 0.12 -5.01 0.50
CA THR A 71 0.31 -4.75 -0.94
C THR A 71 -0.78 -5.41 -1.75
N ILE A 72 -1.36 -4.69 -2.68
CA ILE A 72 -2.42 -5.14 -3.58
C ILE A 72 -2.10 -4.82 -5.03
N THR A 73 -2.53 -5.68 -5.95
CA THR A 73 -2.47 -5.42 -7.40
C THR A 73 -3.76 -5.81 -8.08
N GLY A 74 -4.02 -5.21 -9.22
CA GLY A 74 -5.21 -5.53 -9.99
C GLY A 74 -5.41 -4.62 -11.19
N PHE A 75 -6.68 -4.47 -11.59
CA PHE A 75 -7.05 -3.60 -12.70
C PHE A 75 -8.44 -3.01 -12.51
N PHE A 76 -8.68 -1.89 -13.19
CA PHE A 76 -10.00 -1.33 -13.44
C PHE A 76 -10.50 -1.74 -14.81
N CYS A 77 -11.81 -1.92 -14.91
CA CYS A 77 -12.55 -1.96 -16.18
C CYS A 77 -13.57 -0.82 -16.16
N TRP A 78 -13.43 0.09 -17.08
CA TRP A 78 -14.31 1.25 -17.22
C TRP A 78 -15.46 0.95 -18.18
N ASP A 79 -16.65 1.48 -17.88
CA ASP A 79 -17.84 1.45 -18.78
C ASP A 79 -18.24 0.05 -19.26
N ILE A 80 -18.34 -0.90 -18.35
CA ILE A 80 -18.52 -2.29 -18.69
C ILE A 80 -19.95 -2.59 -19.11
N THR A 81 -20.09 -2.87 -20.36
CA THR A 81 -21.12 -3.79 -20.88
C THR A 81 -20.59 -5.22 -20.97
N GLN A 82 -19.34 -5.46 -20.61
CA GLN A 82 -18.58 -6.70 -20.81
C GLN A 82 -18.21 -7.38 -19.48
N ASP A 83 -18.06 -8.69 -19.53
CA ASP A 83 -17.53 -9.48 -18.42
C ASP A 83 -16.15 -8.94 -18.01
N PRO A 84 -15.89 -8.67 -16.71
CA PRO A 84 -14.57 -8.28 -16.21
C PRO A 84 -13.44 -9.19 -16.66
N ALA A 85 -13.73 -10.49 -16.91
CA ALA A 85 -12.76 -11.45 -17.45
C ALA A 85 -12.27 -11.09 -18.86
N THR A 86 -13.05 -10.35 -19.66
CA THR A 86 -12.72 -9.97 -21.04
C THR A 86 -12.23 -8.53 -21.18
N CYS A 87 -12.30 -7.73 -20.14
CA CYS A 87 -11.94 -6.33 -20.12
C CYS A 87 -10.47 -6.07 -20.54
N SER A 88 -9.56 -6.96 -20.18
CA SER A 88 -8.13 -6.83 -20.52
C SER A 88 -7.80 -6.81 -22.02
N SER A 89 -8.78 -7.16 -22.87
CA SER A 89 -8.61 -7.11 -24.33
C SER A 89 -8.87 -5.74 -24.94
N ASN A 90 -9.50 -4.79 -24.18
CA ASN A 90 -9.78 -3.43 -24.66
C ASN A 90 -8.94 -2.41 -23.88
N ILE A 91 -7.88 -1.92 -24.50
CA ILE A 91 -6.93 -0.99 -23.89
C ILE A 91 -7.56 0.36 -23.45
N ASN A 92 -8.69 0.74 -24.02
CA ASN A 92 -9.37 2.00 -23.69
C ASN A 92 -10.19 1.90 -22.39
N ASP A 93 -10.61 0.68 -22.04
CA ASP A 93 -11.49 0.42 -20.91
C ASP A 93 -10.77 -0.32 -19.78
N TYR A 94 -9.47 -0.56 -19.94
CA TYR A 94 -8.62 -1.31 -19.01
C TYR A 94 -7.50 -0.45 -18.44
N GLU A 95 -7.31 -0.52 -17.15
CA GLU A 95 -6.16 0.08 -16.48
C GLU A 95 -5.62 -0.83 -15.37
N SER A 96 -4.37 -1.27 -15.52
CA SER A 96 -3.68 -1.98 -14.43
C SER A 96 -3.22 -0.99 -13.35
N TRP A 97 -3.23 -1.47 -12.10
CA TRP A 97 -2.83 -0.66 -10.95
C TRP A 97 -2.09 -1.49 -9.90
N THR A 98 -1.36 -0.79 -9.04
CA THR A 98 -0.77 -1.30 -7.81
C THR A 98 -1.18 -0.41 -6.65
N GLY A 99 -1.13 -0.92 -5.42
CA GLY A 99 -1.49 -0.11 -4.28
C GLY A 99 -1.24 -0.78 -2.94
N THR A 100 -1.73 -0.13 -1.91
CA THR A 100 -1.68 -0.64 -0.54
C THR A 100 -3.03 -0.48 0.15
N ILE A 101 -3.31 -1.36 1.11
CA ILE A 101 -4.40 -1.23 2.06
C ILE A 101 -3.84 -1.34 3.46
N ASP A 102 -4.24 -0.45 4.36
CA ASP A 102 -3.86 -0.53 5.77
C ASP A 102 -4.91 -1.24 6.64
N ALA A 103 -4.59 -1.45 7.90
CA ALA A 103 -5.48 -2.10 8.86
C ALA A 103 -6.76 -1.30 9.16
N THR A 104 -6.81 -0.02 8.80
CA THR A 104 -8.00 0.82 8.91
C THR A 104 -8.89 0.75 7.67
N GLY A 105 -8.44 0.05 6.61
CA GLY A 105 -9.11 -0.02 5.33
C GLY A 105 -8.84 1.16 4.40
N THR A 106 -7.80 1.96 4.64
CA THR A 106 -7.39 3.02 3.71
C THR A 106 -6.62 2.41 2.56
N LEU A 107 -7.05 2.72 1.33
CA LEU A 107 -6.40 2.29 0.11
C LEU A 107 -5.68 3.47 -0.55
N VAL A 108 -4.45 3.22 -0.97
CA VAL A 108 -3.68 4.12 -1.83
C VAL A 108 -3.35 3.34 -3.09
N ILE A 109 -4.02 3.69 -4.18
CA ILE A 109 -3.93 2.97 -5.45
C ILE A 109 -3.34 3.89 -6.51
N THR A 110 -2.41 3.35 -7.28
CA THR A 110 -1.70 4.03 -8.35
C THR A 110 -1.85 3.23 -9.63
N GLY A 111 -2.55 3.79 -10.58
CA GLY A 111 -2.71 3.23 -11.93
C GLY A 111 -1.81 3.91 -12.97
N GLN A 112 -1.94 3.48 -14.20
CA GLN A 112 -1.21 4.09 -15.33
C GLN A 112 -1.76 5.48 -15.68
N LEU A 113 -3.06 5.68 -15.53
CA LEU A 113 -3.75 6.91 -15.89
C LEU A 113 -3.95 7.85 -14.70
N GLY A 114 -4.03 7.32 -13.47
CA GLY A 114 -4.36 8.16 -12.33
C GLY A 114 -3.99 7.58 -10.97
N ASP A 115 -4.34 8.37 -9.95
CA ASP A 115 -4.27 8.00 -8.54
C ASP A 115 -5.69 7.88 -7.98
N TYR A 116 -5.93 6.85 -7.17
CA TYR A 116 -7.24 6.44 -6.68
C TYR A 116 -7.20 6.23 -5.16
N PRO A 117 -7.12 7.31 -4.36
CA PRO A 117 -7.26 7.18 -2.91
C PRO A 117 -8.69 6.74 -2.56
N ALA A 118 -8.80 5.69 -1.75
CA ALA A 118 -10.09 5.11 -1.42
C ALA A 118 -10.16 4.58 0.02
N LYS A 119 -11.36 4.20 0.45
CA LYS A 119 -11.65 3.66 1.77
C LYS A 119 -12.57 2.46 1.66
N LEU A 120 -12.17 1.37 2.27
CA LEU A 120 -13.03 0.20 2.53
C LEU A 120 -14.00 0.55 3.67
N SER A 121 -15.27 0.22 3.53
CA SER A 121 -16.24 0.32 4.60
C SER A 121 -15.92 -0.61 5.77
N LEU A 122 -16.39 -0.26 6.98
CA LEU A 122 -16.10 -1.03 8.19
C LEU A 122 -16.63 -2.47 8.12
N ASP A 123 -17.73 -2.69 7.40
CA ASP A 123 -18.31 -4.01 7.16
C ASP A 123 -17.62 -4.79 6.04
N GLY A 124 -16.65 -4.17 5.34
CA GLY A 124 -15.90 -4.79 4.27
C GLY A 124 -16.69 -5.02 2.98
N THR A 125 -17.84 -4.37 2.80
CA THR A 125 -18.76 -4.62 1.67
C THR A 125 -18.67 -3.60 0.54
N SER A 126 -18.13 -2.40 0.79
CA SER A 126 -18.00 -1.35 -0.20
C SER A 126 -16.66 -0.63 -0.14
N ILE A 127 -16.20 -0.14 -1.28
CA ILE A 127 -15.03 0.73 -1.40
C ILE A 127 -15.52 2.03 -2.05
N ARG A 128 -15.13 3.17 -1.47
CA ARG A 128 -15.43 4.50 -1.98
C ARG A 128 -14.18 5.34 -2.03
N GLY A 129 -14.04 6.14 -3.08
CA GLY A 129 -12.85 6.95 -3.26
C GLY A 129 -13.03 8.07 -4.24
N THR A 130 -11.92 8.70 -4.54
CA THR A 130 -11.79 9.71 -5.58
C THR A 130 -10.75 9.27 -6.58
N TYR A 131 -10.74 9.89 -7.75
CA TYR A 131 -9.67 9.69 -8.70
C TYR A 131 -9.17 11.02 -9.26
N GLN A 132 -7.91 11.02 -9.63
CA GLN A 132 -7.24 12.11 -10.33
C GLN A 132 -6.47 11.57 -11.51
N ASN A 133 -6.85 11.95 -12.72
CA ASN A 133 -6.11 11.59 -13.92
C ASN A 133 -4.79 12.39 -13.99
N ARG A 134 -3.68 11.70 -14.26
CA ARG A 134 -2.34 12.32 -14.33
C ARG A 134 -2.07 13.06 -15.63
N ARG A 135 -2.78 12.70 -16.70
CA ARG A 135 -2.59 13.30 -18.02
C ARG A 135 -3.53 14.48 -18.27
N ILE A 136 -4.73 14.43 -17.68
CA ILE A 136 -5.78 15.41 -17.88
C ILE A 136 -6.22 15.90 -16.50
N ALA A 137 -5.67 17.03 -16.06
CA ALA A 137 -5.89 17.56 -14.71
C ALA A 137 -7.38 17.84 -14.39
N SER A 138 -8.21 18.13 -15.40
CA SER A 138 -9.66 18.31 -15.25
C SER A 138 -10.42 16.98 -15.06
N HIS A 139 -9.82 15.84 -15.35
CA HIS A 139 -10.45 14.55 -15.14
C HIS A 139 -10.25 14.09 -13.69
N THR A 140 -11.12 14.56 -12.84
CA THR A 140 -11.23 14.17 -11.44
C THR A 140 -12.65 13.72 -11.14
N GLY A 141 -12.81 12.89 -10.12
CA GLY A 141 -14.15 12.44 -9.78
C GLY A 141 -14.18 11.51 -8.59
N THR A 142 -15.26 10.77 -8.49
CA THR A 142 -15.49 9.77 -7.44
C THR A 142 -15.68 8.39 -8.03
N LEU A 143 -15.36 7.39 -7.25
CA LEU A 143 -15.66 6.00 -7.53
C LEU A 143 -16.35 5.36 -6.32
N GLY A 144 -17.21 4.40 -6.58
CA GLY A 144 -17.90 3.66 -5.54
C GLY A 144 -18.28 2.27 -6.04
N VAL A 145 -17.68 1.25 -5.42
CA VAL A 145 -17.89 -0.15 -5.79
C VAL A 145 -18.33 -0.98 -4.60
N GLN A 146 -19.08 -2.04 -4.86
CA GLN A 146 -19.50 -3.04 -3.90
C GLN A 146 -18.94 -4.40 -4.29
N ARG A 147 -18.73 -5.26 -3.30
CA ARG A 147 -18.29 -6.63 -3.56
C ARG A 147 -19.35 -7.34 -4.41
N ALA A 148 -18.93 -7.89 -5.53
CA ALA A 148 -19.82 -8.72 -6.34
C ALA A 148 -20.29 -9.92 -5.51
N PRO A 149 -21.60 -10.31 -5.58
CA PRO A 149 -22.08 -11.47 -4.90
C PRO A 149 -21.33 -12.72 -5.37
N LEU A 150 -20.96 -13.58 -4.43
CA LEU A 150 -20.37 -14.87 -4.76
C LEU A 150 -21.42 -15.66 -5.56
N ARG A 151 -21.08 -16.06 -6.76
CA ARG A 151 -21.91 -16.91 -7.62
C ARG A 151 -21.60 -18.39 -7.33
#